data_9800f8393f960702ad5bef9fe2bbe0a9
#
_entry.id   9800f8393f960702ad5bef9fe2bbe0a9
#
_cell.length_a   1.000
_cell.length_b   1.000
_cell.length_c   1.000
_cell.angle_alpha   90.00
_cell.angle_beta   90.00
_cell.angle_gamma   90.00
#
_symmetry.space_group_name_H-M   'P 1'
#
loop_
_entity.id
_entity.type
_entity.pdbx_description
1 polymer ?
#
loop_
_entity_poly.entity_id
_entity_poly.type
_entity_poly.pdbx_seq_one_letter_code
_entity_poly.pdbx_strand_id
1 'polypeptide(L)'
;LKSAQEHLAVAIQEVRRISHHMHPQILDELGLSEAIESIASDFSKRTKVPVQVNKPALRKLLPDFINTTLFRIVQEALTNIQKHAKAKSVLIALSVESDWLTLIIQDDGVGFEIARTQSKGIGLRNLAERVEHHRGKFTIKSSKMGTKITVKIPTASFVNHFNESTIHSDKNDNNNER
;
A
#
# COMPACT_ATOMS: atom_id res chain seq x y z
N LEU A 1 29.84 22.27 -10.31
CA LEU A 1 28.42 22.61 -10.16
C LEU A 1 27.50 21.42 -10.56
N LYS A 2 27.69 20.71 -11.69
CA LYS A 2 26.90 19.54 -12.09
C LYS A 2 26.96 18.42 -11.06
N SER A 3 28.13 18.10 -10.54
CA SER A 3 28.34 17.04 -9.53
C SER A 3 27.58 17.32 -8.22
N ALA A 4 27.51 18.56 -7.75
CA ALA A 4 26.78 18.93 -6.54
C ALA A 4 25.26 18.80 -6.72
N GLN A 5 24.74 19.11 -7.90
CA GLN A 5 23.32 18.94 -8.23
C GLN A 5 22.93 17.46 -8.33
N GLU A 6 23.81 16.62 -8.88
CA GLU A 6 23.61 15.18 -8.94
C GLU A 6 23.62 14.54 -7.53
N HIS A 7 24.57 14.92 -6.68
CA HIS A 7 24.62 14.47 -5.28
C HIS A 7 23.40 14.95 -4.48
N LEU A 8 22.95 16.18 -4.69
CA LEU A 8 21.75 16.70 -4.04
C LEU A 8 20.47 15.94 -4.50
N ALA A 9 20.38 15.64 -5.79
CA ALA A 9 19.26 14.86 -6.32
C ALA A 9 19.22 13.44 -5.72
N VAL A 10 20.39 12.80 -5.59
CA VAL A 10 20.52 11.48 -4.94
C VAL A 10 20.16 11.57 -3.45
N ALA A 11 20.66 12.57 -2.74
CA ALA A 11 20.34 12.80 -1.33
C ALA A 11 18.83 13.05 -1.11
N ILE A 12 18.20 13.86 -1.95
CA ILE A 12 16.75 14.10 -1.91
C ILE A 12 15.98 12.81 -2.19
N GLN A 13 16.43 11.97 -3.13
CA GLN A 13 15.81 10.67 -3.37
C GLN A 13 15.98 9.74 -2.17
N GLU A 14 17.14 9.74 -1.52
CA GLU A 14 17.42 8.93 -0.36
C GLU A 14 16.59 9.39 0.86
N VAL A 15 16.50 10.69 1.12
CA VAL A 15 15.62 11.26 2.15
C VAL A 15 14.15 10.92 1.88
N ARG A 16 13.70 11.02 0.63
CA ARG A 16 12.36 10.57 0.25
C ARG A 16 12.16 9.07 0.47
N ARG A 17 13.16 8.24 0.17
CA ARG A 17 13.14 6.80 0.43
C ARG A 17 13.02 6.50 1.91
N ILE A 18 13.80 7.18 2.76
CA ILE A 18 13.76 7.05 4.22
C ILE A 18 12.41 7.53 4.76
N SER A 19 11.91 8.68 4.31
CA SER A 19 10.59 9.20 4.68
C SER A 19 9.44 8.25 4.24
N HIS A 20 9.59 7.57 3.11
CA HIS A 20 8.65 6.50 2.71
C HIS A 20 8.74 5.23 3.58
N HIS A 21 9.80 5.06 4.37
CA HIS A 21 9.94 3.93 5.31
C HIS A 21 9.42 4.24 6.71
N MET A 22 9.18 5.51 7.04
CA MET A 22 8.50 5.86 8.29
C MET A 22 7.06 5.39 8.24
N HIS A 23 6.64 4.69 9.27
CA HIS A 23 5.24 4.29 9.46
C HIS A 23 4.39 5.57 9.46
N PRO A 24 3.38 5.72 8.59
CA PRO A 24 2.64 6.98 8.55
C PRO A 24 1.82 7.11 9.84
N GLN A 25 2.04 8.15 10.63
CA GLN A 25 1.28 8.41 11.87
C GLN A 25 -0.25 8.34 11.65
N ILE A 26 -0.69 8.80 10.47
CA ILE A 26 -2.10 8.74 10.08
C ILE A 26 -2.66 7.30 10.04
N LEU A 27 -1.79 6.30 9.77
CA LEU A 27 -2.20 4.90 9.75
C LEU A 27 -2.49 4.37 11.17
N ASP A 28 -1.70 4.81 12.15
CA ASP A 28 -1.86 4.45 13.56
C ASP A 28 -3.05 5.17 14.19
N GLU A 29 -3.25 6.44 13.85
CA GLU A 29 -4.28 7.30 14.45
C GLU A 29 -5.68 7.06 13.86
N LEU A 30 -5.76 6.91 12.54
CA LEU A 30 -7.04 6.89 11.82
C LEU A 30 -7.35 5.55 11.12
N GLY A 31 -6.36 4.67 11.00
CA GLY A 31 -6.51 3.38 10.32
C GLY A 31 -6.35 3.46 8.79
N LEU A 32 -6.38 2.29 8.14
CA LEU A 32 -6.06 2.14 6.72
C LEU A 32 -7.03 2.90 5.79
N SER A 33 -8.32 2.85 6.08
CA SER A 33 -9.34 3.45 5.20
C SER A 33 -9.15 4.97 5.08
N GLU A 34 -8.96 5.63 6.20
CA GLU A 34 -8.76 7.08 6.31
C GLU A 34 -7.41 7.50 5.75
N ALA A 35 -6.38 6.69 6.00
CA ALA A 35 -5.05 6.91 5.42
C ALA A 35 -5.06 6.84 3.88
N ILE A 36 -5.80 5.90 3.30
CA ILE A 36 -5.99 5.79 1.84
C ILE A 36 -6.75 7.00 1.30
N GLU A 37 -7.81 7.46 1.96
CA GLU A 37 -8.54 8.67 1.54
C GLU A 37 -7.66 9.91 1.57
N SER A 38 -6.87 10.08 2.63
CA SER A 38 -5.95 11.21 2.77
C SER A 38 -4.94 11.26 1.61
N ILE A 39 -4.25 10.15 1.33
CA ILE A 39 -3.26 10.11 0.26
C ILE A 39 -3.89 10.27 -1.14
N ALA A 40 -5.10 9.74 -1.34
CA ALA A 40 -5.86 9.88 -2.58
C ALA A 40 -6.29 11.35 -2.80
N SER A 41 -6.75 12.03 -1.76
CA SER A 41 -7.09 13.46 -1.79
C SER A 41 -5.87 14.32 -2.13
N ASP A 42 -4.74 14.08 -1.48
CA ASP A 42 -3.49 14.81 -1.72
C ASP A 42 -2.96 14.57 -3.15
N PHE A 43 -3.06 13.33 -3.63
CA PHE A 43 -2.72 13.01 -5.02
C PHE A 43 -3.61 13.79 -5.99
N SER A 44 -4.93 13.77 -5.79
CA SER A 44 -5.90 14.46 -6.65
C SER A 44 -5.67 15.97 -6.67
N LYS A 45 -5.42 16.59 -5.50
CA LYS A 45 -5.11 18.03 -5.40
C LYS A 45 -3.85 18.40 -6.18
N ARG A 46 -2.79 17.60 -6.08
CA ARG A 46 -1.49 17.86 -6.70
C ARG A 46 -1.48 17.60 -8.20
N THR A 47 -2.12 16.52 -8.65
CA THR A 47 -2.07 16.10 -10.06
C THR A 47 -3.25 16.56 -10.90
N LYS A 48 -4.34 16.99 -10.26
CA LYS A 48 -5.65 17.30 -10.87
C LYS A 48 -6.34 16.06 -11.48
N VAL A 49 -5.84 14.86 -11.18
CA VAL A 49 -6.47 13.60 -11.57
C VAL A 49 -7.43 13.17 -10.47
N PRO A 50 -8.73 12.99 -10.75
CA PRO A 50 -9.70 12.55 -9.77
C PRO A 50 -9.40 11.11 -9.32
N VAL A 51 -9.50 10.88 -8.01
CA VAL A 51 -9.38 9.56 -7.41
C VAL A 51 -10.69 9.22 -6.72
N GLN A 52 -11.34 8.16 -7.17
CA GLN A 52 -12.48 7.57 -6.48
C GLN A 52 -12.00 6.54 -5.48
N VAL A 53 -12.41 6.67 -4.22
CA VAL A 53 -12.10 5.70 -3.16
C VAL A 53 -13.39 5.01 -2.71
N ASN A 54 -13.45 3.69 -2.92
CA ASN A 54 -14.52 2.84 -2.44
C ASN A 54 -13.98 2.00 -1.29
N LYS A 55 -14.47 2.23 -0.08
CA LYS A 55 -14.02 1.52 1.12
C LYS A 55 -15.22 1.02 1.92
N PRO A 56 -15.14 -0.18 2.51
CA PRO A 56 -16.13 -0.62 3.47
C PRO A 56 -15.87 0.08 4.81
N ALA A 57 -16.87 0.14 5.66
CA ALA A 57 -16.64 0.40 7.08
C ALA A 57 -15.90 -0.81 7.67
N LEU A 58 -14.58 -0.75 7.72
CA LEU A 58 -13.76 -1.78 8.35
C LEU A 58 -13.98 -1.71 9.87
N ARG A 59 -14.91 -2.53 10.38
CA ARG A 59 -15.17 -2.64 11.83
C ARG A 59 -14.09 -3.44 12.57
N LYS A 60 -13.20 -4.15 11.86
CA LYS A 60 -12.08 -4.89 12.42
C LYS A 60 -10.78 -4.15 12.14
N LEU A 61 -10.01 -3.92 13.19
CA LEU A 61 -8.62 -3.50 13.06
C LEU A 61 -7.85 -4.59 12.31
N LEU A 62 -7.23 -4.23 11.21
CA LEU A 62 -6.31 -5.12 10.52
C LEU A 62 -4.98 -5.10 11.26
N PRO A 63 -4.21 -6.20 11.28
CA PRO A 63 -2.85 -6.18 11.82
C PRO A 63 -1.99 -5.09 11.16
N ASP A 64 -1.10 -4.46 11.92
CA ASP A 64 -0.29 -3.33 11.47
C ASP A 64 0.56 -3.64 10.24
N PHE A 65 1.06 -4.86 10.14
CA PHE A 65 1.82 -5.28 8.97
C PHE A 65 0.97 -5.32 7.69
N ILE A 66 -0.33 -5.66 7.79
CA ILE A 66 -1.27 -5.63 6.66
C ILE A 66 -1.59 -4.18 6.30
N ASN A 67 -1.93 -3.36 7.31
CA ASN A 67 -2.19 -1.93 7.13
C ASN A 67 -1.01 -1.26 6.41
N THR A 68 0.20 -1.47 6.90
CA THR A 68 1.42 -0.92 6.33
C THR A 68 1.66 -1.42 4.90
N THR A 69 1.49 -2.72 4.65
CA THR A 69 1.71 -3.31 3.32
C THR A 69 0.73 -2.74 2.30
N LEU A 70 -0.57 -2.73 2.61
CA LEU A 70 -1.60 -2.20 1.71
C LEU A 70 -1.42 -0.71 1.47
N PHE A 71 -1.15 0.07 2.50
CA PHE A 71 -0.88 1.49 2.37
C PHE A 71 0.32 1.78 1.46
N ARG A 72 1.42 1.02 1.61
CA ARG A 72 2.60 1.15 0.74
C ARG A 72 2.31 0.79 -0.71
N ILE A 73 1.47 -0.21 -0.95
CA ILE A 73 1.03 -0.55 -2.31
C ILE A 73 0.27 0.62 -2.94
N VAL A 74 -0.62 1.27 -2.19
CA VAL A 74 -1.33 2.47 -2.68
C VAL A 74 -0.36 3.62 -2.97
N GLN A 75 0.59 3.91 -2.06
CA GLN A 75 1.60 4.95 -2.26
C GLN A 75 2.43 4.72 -3.52
N GLU A 76 2.93 3.51 -3.70
CA GLU A 76 3.75 3.15 -4.86
C GLU A 76 2.94 3.21 -6.15
N ALA A 77 1.70 2.69 -6.13
CA ALA A 77 0.82 2.74 -7.28
C ALA A 77 0.51 4.19 -7.71
N LEU A 78 0.13 5.06 -6.78
CA LEU A 78 -0.13 6.47 -7.06
C LEU A 78 1.13 7.19 -7.58
N THR A 79 2.30 6.86 -7.03
CA THR A 79 3.58 7.38 -7.52
C THR A 79 3.85 6.95 -8.97
N ASN A 80 3.59 5.69 -9.29
CA ASN A 80 3.76 5.16 -10.64
C ASN A 80 2.76 5.78 -11.62
N ILE A 81 1.51 5.96 -11.20
CA ILE A 81 0.49 6.63 -12.00
C ILE A 81 0.92 8.07 -12.31
N GLN A 82 1.37 8.83 -11.30
CA GLN A 82 1.83 10.20 -11.49
C GLN A 82 3.00 10.31 -12.48
N LYS A 83 3.96 9.38 -12.39
CA LYS A 83 5.18 9.44 -13.20
C LYS A 83 5.00 8.92 -14.62
N HIS A 84 4.09 7.94 -14.81
CA HIS A 84 4.13 7.12 -16.02
C HIS A 84 2.80 6.95 -16.74
N ALA A 85 1.66 7.03 -16.03
CA ALA A 85 0.40 6.57 -16.60
C ALA A 85 -0.28 7.58 -17.53
N LYS A 86 -0.09 8.88 -17.33
CA LYS A 86 -0.89 9.92 -18.03
C LYS A 86 -2.40 9.69 -17.86
N ALA A 87 -2.80 9.16 -16.71
CA ALA A 87 -4.17 8.80 -16.40
C ALA A 87 -5.06 10.04 -16.25
N LYS A 88 -6.34 9.87 -16.56
CA LYS A 88 -7.39 10.89 -16.37
C LYS A 88 -8.22 10.61 -15.13
N SER A 89 -8.24 9.37 -14.66
CA SER A 89 -8.95 8.93 -13.46
C SER A 89 -8.25 7.75 -12.80
N VAL A 90 -8.46 7.63 -11.48
CA VAL A 90 -7.97 6.51 -10.67
C VAL A 90 -9.10 5.99 -9.80
N LEU A 91 -9.23 4.68 -9.68
CA LEU A 91 -10.09 3.99 -8.73
C LEU A 91 -9.25 3.24 -7.71
N ILE A 92 -9.54 3.44 -6.43
CA ILE A 92 -9.03 2.63 -5.34
C ILE A 92 -10.23 1.97 -4.66
N ALA A 93 -10.28 0.65 -4.61
CA ALA A 93 -11.36 -0.07 -3.96
C ALA A 93 -10.78 -1.06 -2.95
N LEU A 94 -11.30 -1.01 -1.73
CA LEU A 94 -11.00 -1.94 -0.66
C LEU A 94 -12.30 -2.68 -0.31
N SER A 95 -12.25 -4.00 -0.24
CA SER A 95 -13.41 -4.82 0.16
C SER A 95 -12.97 -5.99 1.03
N VAL A 96 -13.89 -6.44 1.88
CA VAL A 96 -13.75 -7.69 2.64
C VAL A 96 -14.95 -8.55 2.31
N GLU A 97 -14.71 -9.64 1.62
CA GLU A 97 -15.76 -10.58 1.20
C GLU A 97 -15.33 -11.99 1.59
N SER A 98 -16.22 -12.69 2.31
CA SER A 98 -15.95 -14.04 2.81
C SER A 98 -14.61 -14.10 3.54
N ASP A 99 -13.63 -14.82 2.99
CA ASP A 99 -12.32 -15.07 3.58
C ASP A 99 -11.20 -14.22 2.97
N TRP A 100 -11.55 -13.13 2.23
CA TRP A 100 -10.57 -12.34 1.51
C TRP A 100 -10.72 -10.84 1.77
N LEU A 101 -9.61 -10.21 2.12
CA LEU A 101 -9.40 -8.76 2.00
C LEU A 101 -8.86 -8.49 0.60
N THR A 102 -9.56 -7.67 -0.16
CA THR A 102 -9.19 -7.32 -1.55
C THR A 102 -8.94 -5.83 -1.67
N LEU A 103 -7.76 -5.45 -2.20
CA LEU A 103 -7.44 -4.08 -2.62
C LEU A 103 -7.30 -4.06 -4.14
N ILE A 104 -8.01 -3.15 -4.78
CA ILE A 104 -7.91 -2.88 -6.22
C ILE A 104 -7.46 -1.44 -6.40
N ILE A 105 -6.46 -1.22 -7.26
CA ILE A 105 -6.05 0.11 -7.72
C ILE A 105 -6.05 0.05 -9.24
N GLN A 106 -6.80 0.94 -9.87
CA GLN A 106 -6.96 0.95 -11.32
C GLN A 106 -6.86 2.37 -11.84
N ASP A 107 -6.05 2.58 -12.88
CA ASP A 107 -5.98 3.79 -13.67
C ASP A 107 -6.45 3.54 -15.11
N ASP A 108 -6.81 4.62 -15.81
CA ASP A 108 -7.19 4.64 -17.22
C ASP A 108 -6.08 5.19 -18.12
N GLY A 109 -4.83 5.09 -17.68
CA GLY A 109 -3.67 5.63 -18.38
C GLY A 109 -3.20 4.78 -19.57
N VAL A 110 -1.98 5.08 -20.02
CA VAL A 110 -1.40 4.42 -21.22
C VAL A 110 -0.92 3.00 -20.96
N GLY A 111 -0.88 2.56 -19.69
CA GLY A 111 -0.35 1.26 -19.28
C GLY A 111 1.12 1.07 -19.62
N PHE A 112 1.60 -0.15 -19.48
CA PHE A 112 2.98 -0.54 -19.80
C PHE A 112 3.08 -2.03 -20.14
N GLU A 113 4.20 -2.39 -20.78
CA GLU A 113 4.51 -3.77 -21.13
C GLU A 113 5.22 -4.45 -19.94
N ILE A 114 4.51 -5.35 -19.25
CA ILE A 114 4.96 -5.99 -18.01
C ILE A 114 6.31 -6.70 -18.21
N ALA A 115 6.49 -7.40 -19.35
CA ALA A 115 7.71 -8.14 -19.66
C ALA A 115 8.96 -7.24 -19.71
N ARG A 116 8.83 -5.98 -20.14
CA ARG A 116 9.93 -5.00 -20.21
C ARG A 116 10.22 -4.32 -18.87
N THR A 117 9.31 -4.41 -17.93
CA THR A 117 9.38 -3.63 -16.68
C THR A 117 9.87 -4.47 -15.50
N GLN A 118 9.99 -5.80 -15.67
CA GLN A 118 10.45 -6.72 -14.61
C GLN A 118 11.84 -6.35 -14.04
N SER A 119 12.69 -5.64 -14.81
CA SER A 119 14.01 -5.18 -14.35
C SER A 119 14.01 -3.79 -13.69
N LYS A 120 12.92 -3.01 -13.79
CA LYS A 120 12.90 -1.60 -13.33
C LYS A 120 11.93 -1.31 -12.18
N GLY A 121 11.05 -2.23 -11.83
CA GLY A 121 9.99 -2.03 -10.84
C GLY A 121 10.30 -2.65 -9.47
N ILE A 122 11.42 -2.31 -8.83
CA ILE A 122 11.85 -2.86 -7.53
C ILE A 122 10.77 -2.61 -6.45
N GLY A 123 10.07 -1.48 -6.47
CA GLY A 123 9.08 -1.11 -5.45
C GLY A 123 7.89 -2.08 -5.38
N LEU A 124 7.16 -2.24 -6.48
CA LEU A 124 5.99 -3.14 -6.51
C LEU A 124 6.37 -4.62 -6.36
N ARG A 125 7.57 -5.02 -6.83
CA ARG A 125 8.04 -6.39 -6.66
C ARG A 125 8.26 -6.74 -5.18
N ASN A 126 8.96 -5.89 -4.43
CA ASN A 126 9.18 -6.09 -3.00
C ASN A 126 7.86 -6.13 -2.21
N LEU A 127 6.86 -5.35 -2.66
CA LEU A 127 5.52 -5.35 -2.06
C LEU A 127 4.74 -6.63 -2.41
N ALA A 128 4.89 -7.14 -3.64
CA ALA A 128 4.32 -8.42 -4.03
C ALA A 128 4.86 -9.58 -3.19
N GLU A 129 6.18 -9.64 -2.99
CA GLU A 129 6.83 -10.64 -2.14
C GLU A 129 6.31 -10.61 -0.69
N ARG A 130 6.04 -9.41 -0.14
CA ARG A 130 5.42 -9.27 1.19
C ARG A 130 4.00 -9.81 1.23
N VAL A 131 3.20 -9.53 0.20
CA VAL A 131 1.83 -10.06 0.08
C VAL A 131 1.85 -11.58 0.02
N GLU A 132 2.74 -12.17 -0.77
CA GLU A 132 2.91 -13.62 -0.91
C GLU A 132 3.37 -14.28 0.39
N HIS A 133 4.25 -13.62 1.16
CA HIS A 133 4.65 -14.09 2.49
C HIS A 133 3.46 -14.30 3.43
N HIS A 134 2.43 -13.49 3.29
CA HIS A 134 1.18 -13.60 4.05
C HIS A 134 0.12 -14.47 3.34
N ARG A 135 0.54 -15.40 2.47
CA ARG A 135 -0.34 -16.27 1.68
C ARG A 135 -1.34 -15.49 0.82
N GLY A 136 -1.03 -14.24 0.55
CA GLY A 136 -1.83 -13.39 -0.31
C GLY A 136 -1.47 -13.58 -1.79
N LYS A 137 -2.23 -12.90 -2.66
CA LYS A 137 -2.03 -12.92 -4.10
C LYS A 137 -1.92 -11.50 -4.62
N PHE A 138 -0.83 -11.20 -5.32
CA PHE A 138 -0.58 -9.92 -5.99
C PHE A 138 -0.65 -10.10 -7.50
N THR A 139 -1.42 -9.27 -8.18
CA THR A 139 -1.60 -9.37 -9.63
C THR A 139 -1.58 -7.99 -10.26
N ILE A 140 -0.82 -7.83 -11.33
CA ILE A 140 -0.84 -6.63 -12.18
C ILE A 140 -1.33 -7.01 -13.56
N LYS A 141 -2.32 -6.28 -14.06
CA LYS A 141 -2.76 -6.33 -15.46
C LYS A 141 -2.58 -4.95 -16.04
N SER A 142 -1.88 -4.84 -17.17
CA SER A 142 -1.64 -3.58 -17.84
C SER A 142 -1.83 -3.71 -19.35
N SER A 143 -2.43 -2.72 -19.95
CA SER A 143 -2.70 -2.62 -21.39
C SER A 143 -2.73 -1.16 -21.81
N LYS A 144 -2.93 -0.86 -23.08
CA LYS A 144 -3.11 0.51 -23.58
C LYS A 144 -4.34 1.24 -23.00
N MET A 145 -5.16 0.55 -22.21
CA MET A 145 -6.34 1.09 -21.55
C MET A 145 -6.12 1.35 -20.04
N GLY A 146 -4.87 1.28 -19.57
CA GLY A 146 -4.51 1.53 -18.19
C GLY A 146 -3.91 0.32 -17.47
N THR A 147 -3.74 0.48 -16.16
CA THR A 147 -3.18 -0.55 -15.28
C THR A 147 -4.14 -0.87 -14.14
N LYS A 148 -4.25 -2.15 -13.81
CA LYS A 148 -5.00 -2.64 -12.66
C LYS A 148 -4.11 -3.50 -11.78
N ILE A 149 -3.92 -3.08 -10.54
CA ILE A 149 -3.29 -3.83 -9.48
C ILE A 149 -4.40 -4.46 -8.62
N THR A 150 -4.28 -5.74 -8.35
CA THR A 150 -5.19 -6.46 -7.44
C THR A 150 -4.38 -7.21 -6.41
N VAL A 151 -4.69 -6.94 -5.14
CA VAL A 151 -4.12 -7.63 -3.97
C VAL A 151 -5.24 -8.36 -3.27
N LYS A 152 -5.01 -9.64 -2.95
CA LYS A 152 -5.93 -10.43 -2.13
C LYS A 152 -5.16 -11.04 -0.99
N ILE A 153 -5.64 -10.88 0.24
CA ILE A 153 -5.02 -11.44 1.45
C ILE A 153 -6.09 -12.24 2.19
N PRO A 154 -5.82 -13.52 2.55
CA PRO A 154 -6.79 -14.33 3.29
C PRO A 154 -7.06 -13.72 4.66
N THR A 155 -8.33 -13.59 5.06
CA THR A 155 -8.69 -13.06 6.39
C THR A 155 -8.25 -14.00 7.51
N ALA A 156 -8.15 -15.30 7.25
CA ALA A 156 -7.57 -16.26 8.17
C ALA A 156 -6.12 -15.96 8.58
N SER A 157 -5.37 -15.24 7.72
CA SER A 157 -4.02 -14.74 8.07
C SER A 157 -4.03 -13.69 9.19
N PHE A 158 -5.20 -13.16 9.56
CA PHE A 158 -5.36 -12.15 10.61
C PHE A 158 -5.79 -12.76 11.94
N VAL A 159 -6.53 -13.87 11.91
CA VAL A 159 -7.14 -14.48 13.11
C VAL A 159 -6.07 -15.07 14.03
N ASN A 160 -5.02 -15.65 13.47
CA ASN A 160 -3.96 -16.28 14.25
C ASN A 160 -3.08 -15.28 15.02
N HIS A 161 -2.91 -14.05 14.50
CA HIS A 161 -2.13 -13.01 15.18
C HIS A 161 -2.85 -12.39 16.38
N PHE A 162 -4.18 -12.36 16.38
CA PHE A 162 -4.94 -11.89 17.55
C PHE A 162 -4.86 -12.88 18.73
N ASN A 163 -4.75 -14.18 18.45
CA ASN A 163 -4.62 -15.20 19.50
C ASN A 163 -3.22 -15.20 20.15
N GLU A 164 -2.16 -14.92 19.38
CA GLU A 164 -0.78 -14.88 19.89
C GLU A 164 -0.50 -13.63 20.74
N SER A 165 -1.04 -12.47 20.36
CA SER A 165 -0.86 -11.24 21.14
C SER A 165 -1.66 -11.22 22.46
N THR A 166 -2.81 -11.90 22.52
CA THR A 166 -3.62 -12.00 23.73
C THR A 166 -2.99 -12.95 24.76
N ILE A 167 -2.28 -13.99 24.32
CA ILE A 167 -1.62 -14.97 25.21
C ILE A 167 -0.35 -14.38 25.86
N HIS A 168 0.27 -13.36 25.26
CA HIS A 168 1.47 -12.72 25.81
C HIS A 168 1.16 -11.59 26.81
N SER A 169 -0.01 -10.96 26.75
CA SER A 169 -0.43 -9.95 27.73
C SER A 169 -0.83 -10.52 29.09
N ASP A 170 -1.43 -11.72 29.11
CA ASP A 170 -1.89 -12.36 30.35
C ASP A 170 -0.76 -13.02 31.18
N LYS A 171 0.45 -13.13 30.65
CA LYS A 171 1.58 -13.72 31.39
C LYS A 171 2.41 -12.72 32.19
N ASN A 172 2.25 -11.41 31.97
CA ASN A 172 3.03 -10.39 32.68
C ASN A 172 2.38 -9.83 33.93
N ASP A 173 1.09 -10.07 34.16
CA ASP A 173 0.40 -9.50 35.33
C ASP A 173 0.41 -10.40 36.59
N ASN A 174 0.98 -11.61 36.50
CA ASN A 174 0.94 -12.57 37.63
C ASN A 174 2.25 -12.71 38.42
N ASN A 175 3.22 -11.78 38.25
CA ASN A 175 4.52 -11.90 38.91
C ASN A 175 4.87 -10.74 39.88
N ASN A 176 3.88 -9.95 40.33
CA ASN A 176 4.14 -8.83 41.25
C ASN A 176 3.32 -8.88 42.55
N GLU A 177 2.96 -10.07 43.03
CA GLU A 177 2.46 -10.25 44.38
C GLU A 177 3.18 -11.44 45.05
N ARG A 178 4.38 -11.16 45.62
CA ARG A 178 4.94 -11.86 46.79
C ARG A 178 6.07 -11.02 47.40
#